data_64a6575fd0d6bddc1b65b691f0e45d80
#
_entry.id   64a6575fd0d6bddc1b65b691f0e45d80
#
_cell.length_a   1.000
_cell.length_b   1.000
_cell.length_c   1.000
_cell.angle_alpha   90.00
_cell.angle_beta   90.00
_cell.angle_gamma   90.00
#
_symmetry.space_group_name_H-M   'P 1'
#
loop_
_entity.id
_entity.type
_entity.pdbx_description
1 polymer ?
#
loop_
_entity_poly.entity_id
_entity_poly.type
_entity_poly.pdbx_seq_one_letter_code
_entity_poly.pdbx_strand_id
1 'polypeptide(L)'
;EAKKYCTPNVFDAKVTVDGFRAVKPMSEWQLSDNAAYMHYCPNETIDGIAIDETPNFGKDVVVAADFSSTILSRPIDVSRYGVIYAGAQKNIGPAGLTIVIVREDLLGKANIACPSILDYSILNDNDSMFNTPPTFAWYLSGLVFKWLKANGGVVAMDKINQQKAELLYWVIDNSDFDRN
;
A
#
# COMPACT_ATOMS: atom_id res chain seq x y z
N GLU A 1 13.73 -1.05 12.40
CA GLU A 1 14.37 -1.95 11.45
C GLU A 1 15.10 -1.21 10.32
N ALA A 2 14.48 -0.18 9.67
CA ALA A 2 15.08 0.55 8.54
C ALA A 2 16.51 1.07 8.81
N LYS A 3 16.82 1.47 10.03
CA LYS A 3 18.17 1.93 10.43
C LYS A 3 19.29 0.90 10.19
N LYS A 4 18.96 -0.37 9.96
CA LYS A 4 19.93 -1.41 9.60
C LYS A 4 20.41 -1.29 8.16
N TYR A 5 19.64 -0.64 7.29
CA TYR A 5 19.84 -0.60 5.85
C TYR A 5 20.01 0.82 5.30
N CYS A 6 19.50 1.82 5.99
CA CYS A 6 19.57 3.21 5.55
C CYS A 6 19.56 4.17 6.75
N THR A 7 19.74 5.46 6.48
CA THR A 7 19.54 6.54 7.46
C THR A 7 18.13 7.10 7.28
N PRO A 8 17.13 6.61 8.04
CA PRO A 8 15.76 7.06 7.89
C PRO A 8 15.59 8.45 8.53
N ASN A 9 14.95 9.35 7.79
CA ASN A 9 14.34 10.55 8.34
C ASN A 9 12.84 10.29 8.50
N VAL A 10 12.32 10.44 9.72
CA VAL A 10 10.90 10.14 10.00
C VAL A 10 10.17 11.46 10.18
N PHE A 11 9.25 11.73 9.27
CA PHE A 11 8.28 12.80 9.40
C PHE A 11 7.03 12.26 10.12
N ASP A 12 6.71 12.82 11.28
CA ASP A 12 5.49 12.47 12.00
C ASP A 12 4.33 13.31 11.46
N ALA A 13 3.49 12.67 10.68
CA ALA A 13 2.32 13.29 10.08
C ALA A 13 1.07 13.25 11.00
N LYS A 14 1.14 12.59 12.16
CA LYS A 14 0.01 12.48 13.07
C LYS A 14 -0.33 13.84 13.69
N VAL A 15 -1.62 14.13 13.78
CA VAL A 15 -2.16 15.31 14.46
C VAL A 15 -3.41 14.92 15.22
N THR A 16 -3.83 15.79 16.14
CA THR A 16 -5.13 15.70 16.78
C THR A 16 -5.94 16.93 16.41
N VAL A 17 -7.12 16.73 15.85
CA VAL A 17 -8.05 17.79 15.47
C VAL A 17 -9.35 17.54 16.21
N ASP A 18 -9.78 18.50 17.03
CA ASP A 18 -11.01 18.42 17.85
C ASP A 18 -11.10 17.15 18.73
N GLY A 19 -9.94 16.66 19.18
CA GLY A 19 -9.85 15.46 20.01
C GLY A 19 -9.75 14.14 19.22
N PHE A 20 -9.85 14.18 17.89
CA PHE A 20 -9.76 13.03 17.00
C PHE A 20 -8.38 12.90 16.38
N ARG A 21 -7.97 11.66 16.14
CA ARG A 21 -6.74 11.37 15.42
C ARG A 21 -6.90 11.73 13.94
N ALA A 22 -5.92 12.41 13.40
CA ALA A 22 -5.88 12.80 12.00
C ALA A 22 -4.45 12.74 11.46
N VAL A 23 -4.29 12.95 10.17
CA VAL A 23 -3.00 13.06 9.50
C VAL A 23 -2.90 14.42 8.80
N LYS A 24 -1.72 15.00 8.82
CA LYS A 24 -1.44 16.22 8.04
C LYS A 24 -1.59 15.92 6.55
N PRO A 25 -2.11 16.86 5.75
CA PRO A 25 -2.15 16.70 4.30
C PRO A 25 -0.74 16.50 3.73
N MET A 26 -0.62 15.72 2.66
CA MET A 26 0.68 15.40 2.05
C MET A 26 1.45 16.64 1.60
N SER A 27 0.78 17.74 1.31
CA SER A 27 1.41 19.04 0.97
C SER A 27 2.26 19.63 2.10
N GLU A 28 2.05 19.20 3.35
CA GLU A 28 2.82 19.63 4.52
C GLU A 28 3.95 18.66 4.90
N TRP A 29 4.06 17.54 4.21
CA TRP A 29 5.08 16.55 4.54
C TRP A 29 6.46 17.04 4.08
N GLN A 30 7.39 17.04 5.02
CA GLN A 30 8.74 17.48 4.77
C GLN A 30 9.62 16.32 4.34
N LEU A 31 10.04 16.35 3.10
CA LEU A 31 10.99 15.39 2.55
C LEU A 31 12.42 15.89 2.78
N SER A 32 13.36 14.95 2.94
CA SER A 32 14.79 15.29 2.93
C SER A 32 15.26 15.57 1.50
N ASP A 33 16.09 16.58 1.31
CA ASP A 33 16.60 17.01 -0.02
C ASP A 33 17.29 15.89 -0.82
N ASN A 34 17.89 14.93 -0.13
CA ASN A 34 18.63 13.82 -0.74
C ASN A 34 18.01 12.46 -0.40
N ALA A 35 16.72 12.38 -0.18
CA ALA A 35 16.05 11.11 0.09
C ALA A 35 16.09 10.23 -1.16
N ALA A 36 16.58 8.98 -1.02
CA ALA A 36 16.55 8.01 -2.11
C ALA A 36 15.13 7.59 -2.48
N TYR A 37 14.23 7.56 -1.49
CA TYR A 37 12.80 7.35 -1.68
C TYR A 37 12.04 7.83 -0.44
N MET A 38 10.73 8.06 -0.62
CA MET A 38 9.78 8.30 0.44
C MET A 38 8.94 7.04 0.63
N HIS A 39 8.69 6.66 1.88
CA HIS A 39 7.85 5.50 2.21
C HIS A 39 6.70 5.88 3.13
N TYR A 40 5.51 5.34 2.85
CA TYR A 40 4.36 5.47 3.75
C TYR A 40 3.40 4.28 3.61
N CYS A 41 2.45 4.19 4.55
CA CYS A 41 1.32 3.26 4.50
C CYS A 41 0.04 4.06 4.24
N PRO A 42 -0.66 3.87 3.12
CA PRO A 42 -1.91 4.59 2.81
C PRO A 42 -3.04 4.34 3.80
N ASN A 43 -2.94 3.28 4.58
CA ASN A 43 -3.89 2.98 5.65
C ASN A 43 -3.16 2.51 6.90
N GLU A 44 -3.20 3.33 7.94
CA GLU A 44 -2.65 2.99 9.25
C GLU A 44 -3.70 2.24 10.06
N THR A 45 -3.56 0.93 10.07
CA THR A 45 -4.56 0.00 10.61
C THR A 45 -4.74 0.13 12.13
N ILE A 46 -3.67 0.48 12.87
CA ILE A 46 -3.69 0.55 14.33
C ILE A 46 -4.34 1.85 14.80
N ASP A 47 -3.98 2.97 14.18
CA ASP A 47 -4.53 4.28 14.53
C ASP A 47 -5.88 4.55 13.85
N GLY A 48 -6.32 3.68 12.91
CA GLY A 48 -7.58 3.83 12.19
C GLY A 48 -7.61 5.00 11.21
N ILE A 49 -6.46 5.34 10.62
CA ILE A 49 -6.32 6.50 9.72
C ILE A 49 -6.09 6.01 8.29
N ALA A 50 -6.94 6.45 7.36
CA ALA A 50 -6.73 6.28 5.93
C ALA A 50 -6.16 7.57 5.32
N ILE A 51 -5.20 7.42 4.40
CA ILE A 51 -4.59 8.50 3.63
C ILE A 51 -5.01 8.30 2.17
N ASP A 52 -6.05 9.03 1.78
CA ASP A 52 -6.66 8.88 0.45
C ASP A 52 -6.02 9.78 -0.61
N GLU A 53 -5.13 10.67 -0.18
CA GLU A 53 -4.42 11.55 -1.09
C GLU A 53 -3.49 10.75 -2.02
N THR A 54 -3.47 11.14 -3.29
CA THR A 54 -2.49 10.63 -4.26
C THR A 54 -1.18 11.39 -4.07
N PRO A 55 -0.03 10.71 -3.88
CA PRO A 55 1.24 11.37 -3.63
C PRO A 55 1.66 12.25 -4.82
N ASN A 56 2.12 13.47 -4.50
CA ASN A 56 2.61 14.44 -5.47
C ASN A 56 3.82 15.21 -4.92
N PHE A 57 4.95 14.51 -4.79
CA PHE A 57 6.20 15.07 -4.26
C PHE A 57 7.20 15.50 -5.34
N GLY A 58 6.75 15.61 -6.59
CA GLY A 58 7.60 15.89 -7.74
C GLY A 58 8.04 14.62 -8.48
N LYS A 59 8.57 14.81 -9.69
CA LYS A 59 8.90 13.70 -10.61
C LYS A 59 10.12 12.89 -10.16
N ASP A 60 11.03 13.53 -9.42
CA ASP A 60 12.30 12.92 -9.04
C ASP A 60 12.20 12.12 -7.72
N VAL A 61 11.08 12.23 -7.01
CA VAL A 61 10.86 11.50 -5.76
C VAL A 61 10.28 10.12 -6.04
N VAL A 62 11.02 9.09 -5.66
CA VAL A 62 10.53 7.72 -5.69
C VAL A 62 9.62 7.49 -4.48
N VAL A 63 8.36 7.16 -4.72
CA VAL A 63 7.41 6.83 -3.66
C VAL A 63 7.27 5.32 -3.55
N ALA A 64 7.56 4.78 -2.39
CA ALA A 64 7.30 3.39 -2.02
C ALA A 64 6.13 3.32 -1.04
N ALA A 65 5.17 2.42 -1.24
CA ALA A 65 3.99 2.36 -0.39
C ALA A 65 3.57 0.93 -0.04
N ASP A 66 3.22 0.73 1.24
CA ASP A 66 2.62 -0.51 1.75
C ASP A 66 1.11 -0.46 1.64
N PHE A 67 0.58 -1.14 0.63
CA PHE A 67 -0.86 -1.25 0.39
C PHE A 67 -1.48 -2.52 0.98
N SER A 68 -0.82 -3.23 1.86
CA SER A 68 -1.29 -4.52 2.39
C SER A 68 -2.72 -4.48 2.94
N SER A 69 -3.16 -3.35 3.50
CA SER A 69 -4.51 -3.23 4.05
C SER A 69 -5.55 -2.66 3.08
N THR A 70 -5.14 -2.08 1.94
CA THR A 70 -6.05 -1.36 1.03
C THR A 70 -5.92 -1.71 -0.43
N ILE A 71 -4.99 -2.57 -0.81
CA ILE A 71 -4.83 -2.99 -2.21
C ILE A 71 -6.16 -3.51 -2.77
N LEU A 72 -6.53 -3.08 -3.97
CA LEU A 72 -7.77 -3.46 -4.67
C LEU A 72 -9.08 -3.04 -3.96
N SER A 73 -9.04 -2.20 -2.94
CA SER A 73 -10.24 -1.69 -2.29
C SER A 73 -10.85 -0.48 -3.01
N ARG A 74 -10.02 0.26 -3.75
CA ARG A 74 -10.38 1.44 -4.54
C ARG A 74 -9.41 1.65 -5.71
N PRO A 75 -9.76 2.44 -6.73
CA PRO A 75 -8.82 2.86 -7.77
C PRO A 75 -7.66 3.67 -7.19
N ILE A 76 -6.45 3.45 -7.72
CA ILE A 76 -5.26 4.24 -7.42
C ILE A 76 -4.54 4.60 -8.72
N ASP A 77 -3.87 5.74 -8.75
CA ASP A 77 -2.97 6.10 -9.86
C ASP A 77 -1.59 5.48 -9.63
N VAL A 78 -1.39 4.27 -10.18
CA VAL A 78 -0.15 3.50 -10.04
C VAL A 78 1.07 4.29 -10.56
N SER A 79 0.89 5.21 -11.53
CA SER A 79 1.99 5.99 -12.10
C SER A 79 2.67 6.94 -11.11
N ARG A 80 2.03 7.20 -9.97
CA ARG A 80 2.56 8.06 -8.90
C ARG A 80 3.53 7.35 -7.97
N TYR A 81 3.73 6.06 -8.15
CA TYR A 81 4.56 5.24 -7.28
C TYR A 81 5.75 4.67 -8.02
N GLY A 82 6.87 4.57 -7.34
CA GLY A 82 8.01 3.77 -7.79
C GLY A 82 7.85 2.30 -7.40
N VAL A 83 7.35 2.05 -6.18
CA VAL A 83 7.10 0.71 -5.68
C VAL A 83 5.79 0.69 -4.88
N ILE A 84 4.92 -0.24 -5.20
CA ILE A 84 3.77 -0.62 -4.37
C ILE A 84 3.98 -2.07 -3.95
N TYR A 85 3.80 -2.37 -2.68
CA TYR A 85 3.78 -3.74 -2.22
C TYR A 85 2.60 -4.01 -1.29
N ALA A 86 2.14 -5.26 -1.28
CA ALA A 86 0.99 -5.68 -0.49
C ALA A 86 1.06 -7.16 -0.15
N GLY A 87 1.01 -7.50 1.12
CA GLY A 87 0.77 -8.86 1.56
C GLY A 87 -0.65 -9.30 1.22
N ALA A 88 -0.81 -10.52 0.71
CA ALA A 88 -2.10 -11.02 0.21
C ALA A 88 -3.16 -11.24 1.30
N GLN A 89 -2.73 -11.48 2.55
CA GLN A 89 -3.56 -12.01 3.64
C GLN A 89 -4.75 -11.16 4.08
N LYS A 90 -4.88 -9.92 3.59
CA LYS A 90 -6.01 -9.06 3.93
C LYS A 90 -7.07 -9.03 2.83
N ASN A 91 -6.71 -8.59 1.63
CA ASN A 91 -7.70 -8.32 0.56
C ASN A 91 -7.45 -9.08 -0.76
N ILE A 92 -6.38 -9.84 -0.87
CA ILE A 92 -6.02 -10.56 -2.09
C ILE A 92 -6.28 -12.07 -1.96
N GLY A 93 -5.91 -12.66 -0.81
CA GLY A 93 -6.00 -14.10 -0.61
C GLY A 93 -5.37 -14.56 0.70
N PRO A 94 -4.91 -15.81 0.78
CA PRO A 94 -4.24 -16.34 1.96
C PRO A 94 -2.86 -15.70 2.18
N ALA A 95 -2.34 -15.83 3.41
CA ALA A 95 -0.95 -15.49 3.72
C ALA A 95 0.05 -16.32 2.91
N GLY A 96 1.27 -15.80 2.78
CA GLY A 96 2.38 -16.47 2.08
C GLY A 96 2.63 -15.94 0.67
N LEU A 97 1.83 -15.00 0.18
CA LEU A 97 2.02 -14.31 -1.09
C LEU A 97 2.15 -12.81 -0.85
N THR A 98 3.01 -12.15 -1.60
CA THR A 98 3.14 -10.69 -1.66
C THR A 98 3.07 -10.24 -3.11
N ILE A 99 2.27 -9.23 -3.37
CA ILE A 99 2.25 -8.54 -4.67
C ILE A 99 3.22 -7.38 -4.60
N VAL A 100 4.05 -7.22 -5.62
CA VAL A 100 4.91 -6.05 -5.81
C VAL A 100 4.66 -5.49 -7.19
N ILE A 101 4.40 -4.19 -7.26
CA ILE A 101 4.34 -3.42 -8.50
C ILE A 101 5.52 -2.47 -8.45
N VAL A 102 6.47 -2.64 -9.34
CA VAL A 102 7.70 -1.84 -9.39
C VAL A 102 7.79 -1.13 -10.75
N ARG A 103 8.17 0.14 -10.72
CA ARG A 103 8.40 0.93 -11.93
C ARG A 103 9.67 0.41 -12.62
N GLU A 104 9.61 0.24 -13.93
CA GLU A 104 10.65 -0.42 -14.74
C GLU A 104 12.04 0.20 -14.57
N ASP A 105 12.13 1.53 -14.49
CA ASP A 105 13.39 2.26 -14.30
C ASP A 105 14.09 2.01 -12.96
N LEU A 106 13.42 1.35 -12.04
CA LEU A 106 13.96 0.95 -10.72
C LEU A 106 14.56 -0.47 -10.73
N LEU A 107 14.32 -1.24 -11.78
CA LEU A 107 14.97 -2.56 -11.94
C LEU A 107 16.49 -2.39 -12.12
N GLY A 108 17.26 -3.36 -11.67
CA GLY A 108 18.73 -3.35 -11.76
C GLY A 108 19.44 -2.41 -10.77
N LYS A 109 18.71 -1.84 -9.81
CA LYS A 109 19.27 -0.95 -8.78
C LYS A 109 19.43 -1.61 -7.40
N ALA A 110 19.33 -2.94 -7.33
CA ALA A 110 19.52 -3.67 -6.10
C ALA A 110 20.97 -3.49 -5.59
N ASN A 111 21.12 -3.34 -4.26
CA ASN A 111 22.44 -3.32 -3.63
C ASN A 111 23.13 -4.66 -3.84
N ILE A 112 24.47 -4.67 -3.99
CA ILE A 112 25.24 -5.89 -4.19
C ILE A 112 25.08 -6.92 -3.05
N ALA A 113 24.73 -6.48 -1.87
CA ALA A 113 24.42 -7.34 -0.73
C ALA A 113 22.97 -7.84 -0.72
N CYS A 114 22.15 -7.45 -1.71
CA CYS A 114 20.77 -7.89 -1.80
C CYS A 114 20.71 -9.38 -2.16
N PRO A 115 20.05 -10.22 -1.37
CA PRO A 115 19.83 -11.61 -1.76
C PRO A 115 19.03 -11.70 -3.06
N SER A 116 19.36 -12.66 -3.93
CA SER A 116 18.71 -12.84 -5.24
C SER A 116 17.18 -12.91 -5.16
N ILE A 117 16.64 -13.48 -4.10
CA ILE A 117 15.19 -13.60 -3.88
C ILE A 117 14.50 -12.24 -3.61
N LEU A 118 15.24 -11.21 -3.29
CA LEU A 118 14.75 -9.85 -3.04
C LEU A 118 15.12 -8.88 -4.18
N ASP A 119 15.87 -9.35 -5.19
CA ASP A 119 16.18 -8.55 -6.38
C ASP A 119 15.03 -8.60 -7.38
N TYR A 120 14.40 -7.46 -7.60
CA TYR A 120 13.25 -7.36 -8.51
C TYR A 120 13.60 -7.65 -9.96
N SER A 121 14.84 -7.44 -10.39
CA SER A 121 15.27 -7.82 -11.74
C SER A 121 15.25 -9.32 -11.92
N ILE A 122 15.78 -10.07 -10.96
CA ILE A 122 15.78 -11.53 -10.98
C ILE A 122 14.33 -12.07 -10.96
N LEU A 123 13.47 -11.49 -10.14
CA LEU A 123 12.06 -11.87 -10.10
C LEU A 123 11.35 -11.55 -11.43
N ASN A 124 11.62 -10.40 -12.03
CA ASN A 124 11.09 -10.01 -13.34
C ASN A 124 11.51 -10.98 -14.44
N ASP A 125 12.81 -11.30 -14.52
CA ASP A 125 13.38 -12.17 -15.54
C ASP A 125 12.91 -13.63 -15.44
N ASN A 126 12.34 -14.00 -14.32
CA ASN A 126 11.80 -15.34 -14.06
C ASN A 126 10.27 -15.38 -13.88
N ASP A 127 9.54 -14.38 -14.38
CA ASP A 127 8.08 -14.30 -14.28
C ASP A 127 7.58 -14.51 -12.84
N SER A 128 8.30 -13.94 -11.85
CA SER A 128 8.08 -14.11 -10.41
C SER A 128 8.27 -15.55 -9.88
N MET A 129 8.80 -16.46 -10.67
CA MET A 129 9.02 -17.87 -10.33
C MET A 129 10.50 -18.24 -10.27
N PHE A 130 11.34 -17.37 -9.72
CA PHE A 130 12.75 -17.67 -9.47
C PHE A 130 12.94 -18.94 -8.62
N ASN A 131 12.00 -19.22 -7.74
CA ASN A 131 11.86 -20.47 -7.00
C ASN A 131 10.39 -20.88 -6.95
N THR A 132 10.10 -22.08 -6.48
CA THR A 132 8.73 -22.60 -6.38
C THR A 132 7.85 -21.66 -5.56
N PRO A 133 6.76 -21.12 -6.11
CA PRO A 133 5.87 -20.22 -5.41
C PRO A 133 4.95 -20.97 -4.43
N PRO A 134 4.30 -20.28 -3.48
CA PRO A 134 3.25 -20.87 -2.64
C PRO A 134 2.00 -21.12 -3.49
N THR A 135 1.98 -22.23 -4.22
CA THR A 135 1.04 -22.53 -5.31
C THR A 135 -0.43 -22.44 -4.91
N PHE A 136 -0.78 -22.88 -3.71
CA PHE A 136 -2.16 -22.79 -3.22
C PHE A 136 -2.60 -21.34 -3.00
N ALA A 137 -1.76 -20.53 -2.34
CA ALA A 137 -2.04 -19.12 -2.13
C ALA A 137 -2.12 -18.36 -3.46
N TRP A 138 -1.25 -18.68 -4.41
CA TRP A 138 -1.26 -18.13 -5.76
C TRP A 138 -2.55 -18.47 -6.50
N TYR A 139 -2.96 -19.74 -6.48
CA TYR A 139 -4.20 -20.19 -7.11
C TYR A 139 -5.43 -19.46 -6.55
N LEU A 140 -5.56 -19.37 -5.21
CA LEU A 140 -6.68 -18.69 -4.57
C LEU A 140 -6.68 -17.17 -4.87
N SER A 141 -5.52 -16.53 -4.85
CA SER A 141 -5.41 -15.11 -5.23
C SER A 141 -5.84 -14.88 -6.68
N GLY A 142 -5.48 -15.81 -7.59
CA GLY A 142 -5.96 -15.79 -8.96
C GLY A 142 -7.49 -15.87 -9.08
N LEU A 143 -8.14 -16.67 -8.23
CA LEU A 143 -9.61 -16.74 -8.17
C LEU A 143 -10.22 -15.43 -7.65
N VAL A 144 -9.61 -14.80 -6.64
CA VAL A 144 -10.03 -13.47 -6.12
C VAL A 144 -9.94 -12.41 -7.22
N PHE A 145 -8.86 -12.37 -7.99
CA PHE A 145 -8.73 -11.43 -9.11
C PHE A 145 -9.79 -11.65 -10.19
N LYS A 146 -10.08 -12.91 -10.53
CA LYS A 146 -11.16 -13.25 -11.47
C LYS A 146 -12.52 -12.81 -10.94
N TRP A 147 -12.80 -13.08 -9.68
CA TRP A 147 -14.03 -12.66 -9.02
C TRP A 147 -14.16 -11.14 -9.00
N LEU A 148 -13.11 -10.41 -8.61
CA LEU A 148 -13.10 -8.94 -8.60
C LEU A 148 -13.40 -8.38 -10.01
N LYS A 149 -12.74 -8.93 -11.04
CA LYS A 149 -12.97 -8.52 -12.43
C LYS A 149 -14.40 -8.79 -12.88
N ALA A 150 -14.97 -9.94 -12.53
CA ALA A 150 -16.35 -10.31 -12.89
C ALA A 150 -17.40 -9.42 -12.19
N ASN A 151 -17.05 -8.82 -11.04
CA ASN A 151 -17.93 -7.93 -10.27
C ASN A 151 -17.71 -6.43 -10.56
N GLY A 152 -17.12 -6.09 -11.70
CA GLY A 152 -16.94 -4.71 -12.14
C GLY A 152 -15.63 -4.05 -11.69
N GLY A 153 -14.69 -4.83 -11.15
CA GLY A 153 -13.35 -4.38 -10.78
C GLY A 153 -13.33 -3.44 -9.58
N VAL A 154 -12.20 -2.74 -9.43
CA VAL A 154 -11.96 -1.87 -8.26
C VAL A 154 -12.92 -0.68 -8.19
N VAL A 155 -13.44 -0.19 -9.31
CA VAL A 155 -14.40 0.93 -9.34
C VAL A 155 -15.74 0.51 -8.71
N ALA A 156 -16.23 -0.69 -9.02
CA ALA A 156 -17.45 -1.20 -8.42
C ALA A 156 -17.24 -1.53 -6.94
N MET A 157 -16.08 -2.09 -6.61
CA MET A 157 -15.73 -2.46 -5.24
C MET A 157 -15.58 -1.22 -4.34
N ASP A 158 -15.01 -0.13 -4.84
CA ASP A 158 -14.93 1.14 -4.14
C ASP A 158 -16.31 1.65 -3.71
N LYS A 159 -17.28 1.65 -4.62
CA LYS A 159 -18.67 2.05 -4.31
C LYS A 159 -19.29 1.20 -3.20
N ILE A 160 -19.07 -0.12 -3.25
CA ILE A 160 -19.56 -1.03 -2.20
C ILE A 160 -18.86 -0.76 -0.86
N ASN A 161 -17.56 -0.48 -0.89
CA ASN A 161 -16.79 -0.17 0.31
C ASN A 161 -17.23 1.15 0.95
N GLN A 162 -17.50 2.18 0.13
CA GLN A 162 -18.06 3.45 0.60
C GLN A 162 -19.41 3.24 1.30
N GLN A 163 -20.33 2.52 0.69
CA GLN A 163 -21.63 2.22 1.29
C GLN A 163 -21.51 1.48 2.64
N LYS A 164 -20.57 0.55 2.75
CA LYS A 164 -20.30 -0.16 4.01
C LYS A 164 -19.74 0.78 5.07
N ALA A 165 -18.82 1.65 4.69
CA ALA A 165 -18.24 2.64 5.60
C ALA A 165 -19.28 3.66 6.07
N GLU A 166 -20.06 4.22 5.14
CA GLU A 166 -21.16 5.16 5.43
C GLU A 166 -22.16 4.58 6.44
N LEU A 167 -22.57 3.32 6.23
CA LEU A 167 -23.48 2.65 7.15
C LEU A 167 -22.88 2.52 8.57
N LEU A 168 -21.60 2.12 8.66
CA LEU A 168 -20.92 1.96 9.94
C LEU A 168 -20.76 3.30 10.65
N TYR A 169 -20.27 4.32 9.97
CA TYR A 169 -20.08 5.65 10.53
C TYR A 169 -21.41 6.28 10.93
N TRP A 170 -22.47 6.09 10.13
CA TRP A 170 -23.79 6.56 10.49
C TRP A 170 -24.28 5.95 11.83
N VAL A 171 -24.02 4.65 12.06
CA VAL A 171 -24.36 3.99 13.33
C VAL A 171 -23.55 4.58 14.50
N ILE A 172 -22.24 4.78 14.30
CA ILE A 172 -21.35 5.35 15.32
C ILE A 172 -21.79 6.77 15.67
N ASP A 173 -22.01 7.62 14.67
CA ASP A 173 -22.35 9.04 14.85
C ASP A 173 -23.75 9.25 15.49
N ASN A 174 -24.66 8.28 15.30
CA ASN A 174 -26.01 8.31 15.87
C ASN A 174 -26.17 7.43 17.12
N SER A 175 -25.08 6.93 17.68
CA SER A 175 -25.03 6.11 18.89
C SER A 175 -24.47 6.93 20.06
N ASP A 176 -25.06 6.80 21.22
CA ASP A 176 -24.51 7.34 22.47
C ASP A 176 -23.42 6.41 23.06
N PHE A 177 -23.19 5.25 22.44
CA PHE A 177 -22.30 4.21 22.96
C PHE A 177 -20.86 4.35 22.49
N ASP A 178 -20.67 4.71 21.22
CA ASP A 178 -19.34 4.85 20.60
C ASP A 178 -19.11 6.27 20.09
N ARG A 179 -17.86 6.70 20.11
CA ARG A 179 -17.38 7.92 19.43
C ARG A 179 -16.14 7.59 18.64
N ASN A 180 -16.13 8.03 17.41
CA ASN A 180 -14.96 7.90 16.54
C ASN A 180 -13.99 9.08 16.76
#